data_3f287b6b503f64d39eebe396b88deaca
#
_entry.id   3f287b6b503f64d39eebe396b88deaca
#
_cell.length_a   1.000
_cell.length_b   1.000
_cell.length_c   1.000
_cell.angle_alpha   90.00
_cell.angle_beta   90.00
_cell.angle_gamma   90.00
#
_symmetry.space_group_name_H-M   'P 1'
#
loop_
_entity.id
_entity.type
_entity.pdbx_description
1 polymer ?
#
loop_
_entity_poly.entity_id
_entity_poly.type
_entity_poly.pdbx_seq_one_letter_code
_entity_poly.pdbx_strand_id
1 'polypeptide(L)'
;MRKQAEGFGAEFLLAEVTGLDLSGDVKTVRTSRGDLKCFGVLLATGAHPRMVGFQGEEQFRGRGVAYCATCDGEFFTGKDVFVVGGGFAAAEESVFLTKYARHVTILIRGDDFSCAQATADAARNHEKITVLPNTEVEEVSGDTALRFLRYRNTKTGQVTKYHAADGETFGVFVFAGYEPATELVRGLAELNEQGYILTDRSQKTTTDGLYAAGDVCVKPLRQVVTAVGDGALAATELERLCAAMQVKTGLHPQQAVSQPEEPAASAKSGSTLFTGDMLSQLHTVFARMAS
;
A
#
# COMPACT_ATOMS: atom_id res chain seq x y z
N MET A 1 -5.77 -16.79 1.93
CA MET A 1 -6.78 -16.01 1.19
C MET A 1 -6.97 -16.51 -0.25
N ARG A 2 -6.00 -16.42 -1.20
CA ARG A 2 -6.21 -16.83 -2.60
C ARG A 2 -6.77 -18.26 -2.74
N LYS A 3 -6.11 -19.28 -2.16
CA LYS A 3 -6.58 -20.68 -2.18
C LYS A 3 -8.00 -20.88 -1.59
N GLN A 4 -8.40 -20.03 -0.64
CA GLN A 4 -9.76 -20.08 -0.09
C GLN A 4 -10.77 -19.54 -1.10
N ALA A 5 -10.47 -18.42 -1.77
CA ALA A 5 -11.34 -17.88 -2.82
C ALA A 5 -11.47 -18.84 -4.01
N GLU A 6 -10.36 -19.46 -4.45
CA GLU A 6 -10.37 -20.52 -5.48
C GLU A 6 -11.23 -21.71 -5.08
N GLY A 7 -11.20 -22.10 -3.78
CA GLY A 7 -12.04 -23.16 -3.24
C GLY A 7 -13.55 -22.85 -3.26
N PHE A 8 -13.93 -21.57 -3.37
CA PHE A 8 -15.30 -21.11 -3.57
C PHE A 8 -15.63 -20.77 -5.04
N GLY A 9 -14.78 -21.15 -5.99
CA GLY A 9 -15.02 -20.96 -7.40
C GLY A 9 -14.57 -19.62 -7.96
N ALA A 10 -13.82 -18.80 -7.22
CA ALA A 10 -13.24 -17.56 -7.75
C ALA A 10 -12.13 -17.87 -8.76
N GLU A 11 -12.22 -17.25 -9.92
CA GLU A 11 -11.20 -17.37 -10.97
C GLU A 11 -10.17 -16.24 -10.85
N PHE A 12 -8.90 -16.57 -11.09
CA PHE A 12 -7.80 -15.61 -11.06
C PHE A 12 -7.16 -15.51 -12.44
N LEU A 13 -7.26 -14.32 -13.04
CA LEU A 13 -6.62 -14.01 -14.30
C LEU A 13 -5.42 -13.07 -14.03
N LEU A 14 -4.21 -13.53 -14.29
CA LEU A 14 -3.03 -12.68 -14.27
C LEU A 14 -2.98 -11.88 -15.57
N ALA A 15 -3.43 -10.63 -15.52
CA ALA A 15 -3.47 -9.72 -16.64
C ALA A 15 -3.37 -8.26 -16.15
N GLU A 16 -2.81 -7.40 -16.97
CA GLU A 16 -2.85 -5.96 -16.76
C GLU A 16 -4.22 -5.42 -17.20
N VAL A 17 -4.87 -4.60 -16.36
CA VAL A 17 -6.08 -3.87 -16.74
C VAL A 17 -5.66 -2.54 -17.36
N THR A 18 -6.06 -2.34 -18.61
CA THR A 18 -5.67 -1.16 -19.40
C THR A 18 -6.78 -0.13 -19.52
N GLY A 19 -8.00 -0.45 -19.10
CA GLY A 19 -9.11 0.50 -19.10
C GLY A 19 -10.43 -0.12 -18.69
N LEU A 20 -11.38 0.77 -18.40
CA LEU A 20 -12.75 0.44 -18.02
C LEU A 20 -13.73 1.16 -18.94
N ASP A 21 -14.78 0.47 -19.38
CA ASP A 21 -15.97 1.08 -19.95
C ASP A 21 -17.16 0.72 -19.05
N LEU A 22 -17.63 1.70 -18.33
CA LEU A 22 -18.68 1.54 -17.32
C LEU A 22 -20.05 2.03 -17.83
N SER A 23 -20.17 2.29 -19.13
CA SER A 23 -21.42 2.69 -19.75
C SER A 23 -22.40 1.49 -19.87
N GLY A 24 -23.69 1.78 -19.83
CA GLY A 24 -24.74 0.77 -20.00
C GLY A 24 -24.81 -0.26 -18.87
N ASP A 25 -25.61 -1.30 -19.11
CA ASP A 25 -25.89 -2.34 -18.12
C ASP A 25 -24.76 -3.37 -18.01
N VAL A 26 -24.07 -3.65 -19.10
CA VAL A 26 -22.92 -4.56 -19.15
C VAL A 26 -21.63 -3.75 -19.26
N LYS A 27 -20.81 -3.84 -18.22
CA LYS A 27 -19.52 -3.16 -18.15
C LYS A 27 -18.44 -3.94 -18.89
N THR A 28 -17.38 -3.25 -19.32
CA THR A 28 -16.23 -3.87 -19.96
C THR A 28 -14.95 -3.53 -19.21
N VAL A 29 -14.22 -4.55 -18.82
CA VAL A 29 -12.85 -4.43 -18.30
C VAL A 29 -11.88 -4.84 -19.40
N ARG A 30 -11.10 -3.89 -19.90
CA ARG A 30 -10.08 -4.16 -20.94
C ARG A 30 -8.81 -4.64 -20.25
N THR A 31 -8.30 -5.77 -20.73
CA THR A 31 -7.07 -6.35 -20.19
C THR A 31 -6.07 -6.69 -21.27
N SER A 32 -4.82 -6.91 -20.89
CA SER A 32 -3.74 -7.39 -21.78
C SER A 32 -4.04 -8.80 -22.37
N ARG A 33 -5.07 -9.49 -21.88
CA ARG A 33 -5.49 -10.82 -22.34
C ARG A 33 -6.88 -10.83 -22.96
N GLY A 34 -7.44 -9.67 -23.31
CA GLY A 34 -8.76 -9.51 -23.89
C GLY A 34 -9.75 -8.84 -22.95
N ASP A 35 -10.93 -8.55 -23.47
CA ASP A 35 -11.97 -7.83 -22.76
C ASP A 35 -12.85 -8.77 -21.94
N LEU A 36 -13.13 -8.39 -20.71
CA LEU A 36 -14.07 -9.08 -19.83
C LEU A 36 -15.37 -8.28 -19.73
N LYS A 37 -16.50 -8.97 -19.82
CA LYS A 37 -17.84 -8.40 -19.64
C LYS A 37 -18.36 -8.76 -18.25
N CYS A 38 -18.92 -7.78 -17.54
CA CYS A 38 -19.46 -7.97 -16.20
C CYS A 38 -20.58 -6.97 -15.91
N PHE A 39 -21.35 -7.19 -14.85
CA PHE A 39 -22.35 -6.25 -14.39
C PHE A 39 -21.80 -5.20 -13.42
N GLY A 40 -20.69 -5.52 -12.74
CA GLY A 40 -20.04 -4.58 -11.84
C GLY A 40 -18.54 -4.87 -11.70
N VAL A 41 -17.83 -3.86 -11.27
CA VAL A 41 -16.38 -3.86 -11.07
C VAL A 41 -16.07 -3.46 -9.63
N LEU A 42 -15.21 -4.22 -8.96
CA LEU A 42 -14.63 -3.85 -7.68
C LEU A 42 -13.15 -3.48 -7.89
N LEU A 43 -12.82 -2.22 -7.63
CA LEU A 43 -11.43 -1.75 -7.63
C LEU A 43 -10.81 -1.97 -6.25
N ALA A 44 -9.72 -2.74 -6.20
CA ALA A 44 -8.97 -3.05 -4.98
C ALA A 44 -7.45 -2.90 -5.21
N THR A 45 -7.07 -1.83 -5.91
CA THR A 45 -5.69 -1.56 -6.35
C THR A 45 -4.77 -1.05 -5.25
N GLY A 46 -5.36 -0.67 -4.09
CA GLY A 46 -4.60 -0.23 -2.93
C GLY A 46 -3.97 1.15 -3.05
N ALA A 47 -2.97 1.40 -2.21
CA ALA A 47 -2.16 2.60 -2.20
C ALA A 47 -0.70 2.25 -1.95
N HIS A 48 0.21 3.02 -2.51
CA HIS A 48 1.65 2.83 -2.36
C HIS A 48 2.24 3.89 -1.43
N PRO A 49 3.18 3.53 -0.54
CA PRO A 49 3.91 4.54 0.21
C PRO A 49 4.71 5.41 -0.76
N ARG A 50 4.67 6.72 -0.53
CA ARG A 50 5.45 7.67 -1.31
C ARG A 50 6.92 7.52 -0.95
N MET A 51 7.74 7.24 -1.95
CA MET A 51 9.18 7.23 -1.82
C MET A 51 9.72 8.67 -1.77
N VAL A 52 10.77 8.88 -0.99
CA VAL A 52 11.47 10.18 -0.90
C VAL A 52 12.55 10.29 -1.97
N GLY A 53 13.12 9.15 -2.38
CA GLY A 53 14.08 9.05 -3.48
C GLY A 53 15.54 9.16 -3.06
N PHE A 54 15.89 8.95 -1.79
CA PHE A 54 17.28 8.91 -1.38
C PHE A 54 17.99 7.63 -1.88
N GLN A 55 19.30 7.68 -2.04
CA GLN A 55 20.07 6.54 -2.50
C GLN A 55 19.94 5.35 -1.54
N GLY A 56 19.62 4.18 -2.07
CA GLY A 56 19.45 2.94 -1.31
C GLY A 56 18.03 2.71 -0.76
N GLU A 57 17.09 3.67 -0.87
CA GLU A 57 15.73 3.54 -0.35
C GLU A 57 15.03 2.28 -0.89
N GLU A 58 14.99 2.11 -2.20
CA GLU A 58 14.36 0.94 -2.83
C GLU A 58 15.14 -0.34 -2.57
N GLN A 59 16.46 -0.29 -2.64
CA GLN A 59 17.32 -1.43 -2.42
C GLN A 59 17.13 -2.06 -1.04
N PHE A 60 16.93 -1.24 -0.01
CA PHE A 60 16.77 -1.70 1.38
C PHE A 60 15.31 -1.73 1.85
N ARG A 61 14.35 -1.54 0.97
CA ARG A 61 12.92 -1.71 1.27
C ARG A 61 12.65 -3.12 1.80
N GLY A 62 12.07 -3.21 3.00
CA GLY A 62 11.87 -4.49 3.72
C GLY A 62 13.15 -5.11 4.28
N ARG A 63 14.31 -4.44 4.17
CA ARG A 63 15.60 -4.86 4.72
C ARG A 63 16.26 -3.79 5.57
N GLY A 64 15.45 -2.98 6.23
CA GLY A 64 15.89 -1.86 7.07
C GLY A 64 15.18 -0.56 6.73
N VAL A 65 14.73 -0.34 5.49
CA VAL A 65 13.81 0.74 5.12
C VAL A 65 12.38 0.22 5.18
N ALA A 66 11.53 0.88 5.97
CA ALA A 66 10.15 0.49 6.26
C ALA A 66 9.19 1.67 6.10
N TYR A 67 7.89 1.38 5.90
CA TYR A 67 6.84 2.37 5.69
C TYR A 67 5.64 2.20 6.64
N CYS A 68 5.73 1.26 7.59
CA CYS A 68 4.66 0.95 8.52
C CYS A 68 5.27 0.66 9.91
N ALA A 69 5.04 1.54 10.88
CA ALA A 69 5.57 1.35 12.23
C ALA A 69 4.93 0.16 12.95
N THR A 70 3.62 0.00 12.82
CA THR A 70 2.89 -1.11 13.44
C THR A 70 3.21 -2.48 12.84
N CYS A 71 3.67 -2.52 11.58
CA CYS A 71 4.04 -3.76 10.89
C CYS A 71 5.48 -4.19 11.23
N ASP A 72 6.39 -3.22 11.25
CA ASP A 72 7.83 -3.47 11.21
C ASP A 72 8.57 -3.02 12.48
N GLY A 73 7.94 -2.23 13.35
CA GLY A 73 8.59 -1.62 14.51
C GLY A 73 9.25 -2.62 15.45
N GLU A 74 8.64 -3.77 15.68
CA GLU A 74 9.15 -4.82 16.56
C GLU A 74 10.51 -5.39 16.10
N PHE A 75 10.79 -5.42 14.78
CA PHE A 75 12.07 -5.90 14.25
C PHE A 75 13.26 -5.02 14.66
N PHE A 76 12.98 -3.80 15.12
CA PHE A 76 13.96 -2.82 15.56
C PHE A 76 14.04 -2.67 17.08
N THR A 77 13.59 -3.67 17.83
CA THR A 77 13.68 -3.68 19.30
C THR A 77 15.13 -3.53 19.75
N GLY A 78 15.38 -2.52 20.61
CA GLY A 78 16.68 -2.17 21.13
C GLY A 78 17.66 -1.51 20.16
N LYS A 79 17.20 -1.19 18.93
CA LYS A 79 18.02 -0.56 17.87
C LYS A 79 17.69 0.91 17.72
N ASP A 80 18.57 1.66 17.07
CA ASP A 80 18.29 3.03 16.68
C ASP A 80 17.38 3.04 15.45
N VAL A 81 16.46 4.00 15.41
CA VAL A 81 15.50 4.20 14.34
C VAL A 81 15.56 5.64 13.86
N PHE A 82 15.58 5.82 12.55
CA PHE A 82 15.45 7.11 11.90
C PHE A 82 14.09 7.18 11.23
N VAL A 83 13.39 8.29 11.44
CA VAL A 83 12.08 8.56 10.83
C VAL A 83 12.22 9.70 9.84
N VAL A 84 11.81 9.48 8.59
CA VAL A 84 11.84 10.48 7.53
C VAL A 84 10.42 11.00 7.32
N GLY A 85 10.19 12.25 7.67
CA GLY A 85 8.89 12.91 7.55
C GLY A 85 8.66 13.96 8.62
N GLY A 86 7.71 14.86 8.39
CA GLY A 86 7.37 15.94 9.31
C GLY A 86 5.85 16.13 9.48
N GLY A 87 5.05 15.21 8.96
CA GLY A 87 3.59 15.24 9.08
C GLY A 87 3.08 14.52 10.34
N PHE A 88 1.75 14.45 10.44
CA PHE A 88 1.05 13.78 11.56
C PHE A 88 1.56 12.34 11.76
N ALA A 89 1.62 11.53 10.70
CA ALA A 89 2.08 10.15 10.79
C ALA A 89 3.54 10.05 11.30
N ALA A 90 4.44 10.95 10.85
CA ALA A 90 5.82 10.93 11.32
C ALA A 90 5.92 11.21 12.82
N ALA A 91 5.14 12.15 13.34
CA ALA A 91 5.14 12.48 14.77
C ALA A 91 4.52 11.36 15.61
N GLU A 92 3.33 10.88 15.26
CA GLU A 92 2.59 9.85 16.00
C GLU A 92 3.30 8.51 15.99
N GLU A 93 3.72 8.05 14.80
CA GLU A 93 4.39 6.76 14.63
C GLU A 93 5.79 6.76 15.26
N SER A 94 6.45 7.92 15.37
CA SER A 94 7.72 8.03 16.10
C SER A 94 7.54 7.76 17.58
N VAL A 95 6.48 8.28 18.19
CA VAL A 95 6.13 7.98 19.58
C VAL A 95 5.80 6.49 19.75
N PHE A 96 5.07 5.89 18.81
CA PHE A 96 4.80 4.46 18.83
C PHE A 96 6.09 3.62 18.77
N LEU A 97 7.03 3.99 17.89
CA LEU A 97 8.32 3.28 17.71
C LEU A 97 9.18 3.29 18.97
N THR A 98 9.04 4.27 19.88
CA THR A 98 9.79 4.30 21.16
C THR A 98 9.50 3.11 22.07
N LYS A 99 8.39 2.37 21.84
CA LYS A 99 8.08 1.13 22.56
C LYS A 99 9.09 0.02 22.28
N TYR A 100 9.71 0.07 21.11
CA TYR A 100 10.66 -0.94 20.62
C TYR A 100 12.07 -0.38 20.53
N ALA A 101 12.21 0.78 19.87
CA ALA A 101 13.50 1.38 19.58
C ALA A 101 14.27 1.81 20.85
N ARG A 102 15.57 1.72 20.78
CA ARG A 102 16.49 2.33 21.77
C ARG A 102 16.37 3.84 21.72
N HIS A 103 16.42 4.41 20.51
CA HIS A 103 16.30 5.82 20.23
C HIS A 103 15.66 6.06 18.87
N VAL A 104 14.86 7.12 18.72
CA VAL A 104 14.24 7.54 17.48
C VAL A 104 14.74 8.92 17.08
N THR A 105 15.26 9.06 15.87
CA THR A 105 15.66 10.36 15.31
C THR A 105 14.73 10.73 14.16
N ILE A 106 13.98 11.83 14.30
CA ILE A 106 13.06 12.32 13.27
C ILE A 106 13.79 13.33 12.39
N LEU A 107 13.80 13.09 11.09
CA LEU A 107 14.42 13.94 10.07
C LEU A 107 13.29 14.67 9.32
N ILE A 108 13.15 15.96 9.57
CA ILE A 108 12.11 16.83 8.99
C ILE A 108 12.74 17.71 7.92
N ARG A 109 12.24 17.62 6.68
CA ARG A 109 12.71 18.46 5.58
C ARG A 109 12.44 19.94 5.79
N GLY A 110 11.31 20.28 6.38
CA GLY A 110 10.91 21.65 6.71
C GLY A 110 11.52 22.17 8.02
N ASP A 111 11.14 23.38 8.38
CA ASP A 111 11.56 24.03 9.65
C ASP A 111 10.97 23.35 10.87
N ASP A 112 9.81 22.72 10.73
CA ASP A 112 9.06 22.14 11.82
C ASP A 112 8.07 21.08 11.32
N PHE A 113 7.37 20.43 12.25
CA PHE A 113 6.24 19.56 11.95
C PHE A 113 5.11 20.33 11.25
N SER A 114 4.44 19.67 10.31
CA SER A 114 3.26 20.17 9.61
C SER A 114 1.95 19.53 10.13
N CYS A 115 1.90 19.18 11.42
CA CYS A 115 0.75 18.60 12.08
C CYS A 115 0.28 19.47 13.27
N ALA A 116 -0.79 19.03 13.93
CA ALA A 116 -1.30 19.71 15.12
C ALA A 116 -0.23 19.80 16.23
N GLN A 117 -0.17 20.94 16.92
CA GLN A 117 0.83 21.23 17.92
C GLN A 117 0.92 20.14 19.00
N ALA A 118 -0.21 19.65 19.49
CA ALA A 118 -0.25 18.59 20.51
C ALA A 118 0.46 17.31 20.07
N THR A 119 0.31 16.92 18.80
CA THR A 119 0.98 15.74 18.24
C THR A 119 2.49 15.98 18.09
N ALA A 120 2.86 17.16 17.60
CA ALA A 120 4.26 17.56 17.47
C ALA A 120 4.97 17.61 18.84
N ASP A 121 4.30 18.16 19.86
CA ASP A 121 4.84 18.29 21.22
C ASP A 121 5.02 16.93 21.90
N ALA A 122 4.13 15.96 21.64
CA ALA A 122 4.28 14.60 22.12
C ALA A 122 5.60 13.96 21.62
N ALA A 123 5.94 14.19 20.35
CA ALA A 123 7.20 13.72 19.79
C ALA A 123 8.42 14.51 20.31
N ARG A 124 8.35 15.85 20.36
CA ARG A 124 9.47 16.70 20.80
C ARG A 124 9.86 16.49 22.25
N ASN A 125 8.89 16.27 23.12
CA ASN A 125 9.11 16.18 24.56
C ASN A 125 9.40 14.74 25.02
N HIS A 126 9.46 13.77 24.09
CA HIS A 126 9.71 12.38 24.44
C HIS A 126 11.21 12.12 24.64
N GLU A 127 11.59 11.54 25.79
CA GLU A 127 12.99 11.30 26.18
C GLU A 127 13.83 10.50 25.19
N LYS A 128 13.18 9.59 24.43
CA LYS A 128 13.82 8.74 23.42
C LYS A 128 13.77 9.33 22.01
N ILE A 129 13.28 10.57 21.83
CA ILE A 129 13.14 11.16 20.50
C ILE A 129 14.06 12.38 20.35
N THR A 130 14.78 12.43 19.24
CA THR A 130 15.48 13.61 18.76
C THR A 130 14.85 14.09 17.46
N VAL A 131 14.52 15.38 17.37
CA VAL A 131 13.96 15.99 16.17
C VAL A 131 15.02 16.85 15.48
N LEU A 132 15.29 16.58 14.21
CA LEU A 132 16.23 17.33 13.39
C LEU A 132 15.47 18.02 12.23
N PRO A 133 15.14 19.30 12.39
CA PRO A 133 14.50 20.08 11.32
C PRO A 133 15.51 20.40 10.21
N ASN A 134 14.98 20.79 9.05
CA ASN A 134 15.74 21.11 7.84
C ASN A 134 16.74 20.02 7.45
N THR A 135 16.36 18.75 7.62
CA THR A 135 17.26 17.62 7.46
C THR A 135 16.68 16.62 6.47
N GLU A 136 17.50 16.23 5.50
CA GLU A 136 17.15 15.26 4.46
C GLU A 136 18.11 14.09 4.47
N VAL A 137 17.59 12.88 4.26
CA VAL A 137 18.39 11.69 3.99
C VAL A 137 18.97 11.78 2.59
N GLU A 138 20.25 11.52 2.42
CA GLU A 138 20.91 11.43 1.12
C GLU A 138 21.13 9.99 0.70
N GLU A 139 21.54 9.13 1.63
CA GLU A 139 21.96 7.76 1.34
C GLU A 139 21.76 6.84 2.54
N VAL A 140 21.33 5.62 2.24
CA VAL A 140 21.50 4.47 3.11
C VAL A 140 22.26 3.38 2.39
N SER A 141 23.09 2.63 3.10
CA SER A 141 23.80 1.48 2.54
C SER A 141 24.11 0.43 3.60
N GLY A 142 24.53 -0.73 3.15
CA GLY A 142 24.85 -1.87 4.01
C GLY A 142 25.06 -3.15 3.19
N ASP A 143 24.98 -4.27 3.87
CA ASP A 143 25.08 -5.61 3.30
C ASP A 143 23.68 -6.25 3.13
N THR A 144 23.32 -7.20 3.96
CA THR A 144 21.97 -7.77 4.06
C THR A 144 21.03 -6.89 4.89
N ALA A 145 21.57 -5.94 5.66
CA ALA A 145 20.86 -5.00 6.52
C ALA A 145 21.55 -3.63 6.45
N LEU A 146 20.90 -2.60 6.96
CA LEU A 146 21.45 -1.25 6.99
C LEU A 146 22.65 -1.17 7.95
N ARG A 147 23.75 -0.54 7.47
CA ARG A 147 24.98 -0.28 8.23
C ARG A 147 25.35 1.19 8.26
N PHE A 148 24.91 1.95 7.26
CA PHE A 148 25.30 3.33 7.04
C PHE A 148 24.12 4.18 6.64
N LEU A 149 24.05 5.39 7.19
CA LEU A 149 23.10 6.46 6.83
C LEU A 149 23.87 7.77 6.73
N ARG A 150 23.59 8.52 5.67
CA ARG A 150 24.04 9.90 5.49
C ARG A 150 22.84 10.82 5.35
N TYR A 151 22.84 11.88 6.14
CA TYR A 151 21.85 12.94 6.06
C TYR A 151 22.49 14.31 6.15
N ARG A 152 21.81 15.30 5.61
CA ARG A 152 22.31 16.67 5.53
C ARG A 152 21.28 17.65 6.06
N ASN A 153 21.76 18.63 6.82
CA ASN A 153 20.97 19.82 7.14
C ASN A 153 20.99 20.76 5.93
N THR A 154 19.81 21.06 5.37
CA THR A 154 19.66 21.83 4.12
C THR A 154 19.94 23.31 4.29
N LYS A 155 19.83 23.85 5.53
CA LYS A 155 20.14 25.28 5.83
C LYS A 155 21.62 25.53 6.07
N THR A 156 22.28 24.63 6.80
CA THR A 156 23.69 24.81 7.17
C THR A 156 24.65 24.11 6.24
N GLY A 157 24.15 23.16 5.41
CA GLY A 157 24.97 22.29 4.58
C GLY A 157 25.72 21.21 5.36
N GLN A 158 25.55 21.13 6.70
CA GLN A 158 26.23 20.14 7.51
C GLN A 158 25.77 18.72 7.14
N VAL A 159 26.75 17.87 6.82
CA VAL A 159 26.54 16.45 6.54
C VAL A 159 26.89 15.62 7.77
N THR A 160 25.98 14.74 8.17
CA THR A 160 26.20 13.79 9.26
C THR A 160 26.18 12.38 8.71
N LYS A 161 27.11 11.57 9.16
CA LYS A 161 27.23 10.14 8.82
C LYS A 161 26.99 9.34 10.10
N TYR A 162 26.04 8.41 10.02
CA TYR A 162 25.76 7.44 11.06
C TYR A 162 26.22 6.06 10.61
N HIS A 163 26.91 5.35 11.48
CA HIS A 163 27.31 3.97 11.28
C HIS A 163 26.73 3.13 12.41
N ALA A 164 26.08 2.02 12.05
CA ALA A 164 25.72 1.03 13.05
C ALA A 164 26.98 0.46 13.70
N ALA A 165 26.90 0.08 14.97
CA ALA A 165 27.99 -0.64 15.64
C ALA A 165 28.23 -1.99 14.94
N ASP A 166 29.41 -2.57 15.16
CA ASP A 166 29.79 -3.84 14.56
C ASP A 166 28.78 -4.94 14.89
N GLY A 167 28.25 -5.57 13.84
CA GLY A 167 27.21 -6.59 13.95
C GLY A 167 25.80 -6.05 14.16
N GLU A 168 25.61 -4.75 14.47
CA GLU A 168 24.31 -4.13 14.65
C GLU A 168 23.73 -3.58 13.34
N THR A 169 22.44 -3.30 13.35
CA THR A 169 21.70 -2.62 12.28
C THR A 169 20.78 -1.58 12.89
N PHE A 170 20.17 -0.76 12.06
CA PHE A 170 19.18 0.25 12.44
C PHE A 170 18.00 0.23 11.45
N GLY A 171 16.92 0.96 11.78
CA GLY A 171 15.76 1.13 10.92
C GLY A 171 15.65 2.53 10.36
N VAL A 172 15.12 2.65 9.14
CA VAL A 172 14.69 3.90 8.54
C VAL A 172 13.22 3.77 8.18
N PHE A 173 12.35 4.53 8.85
CA PHE A 173 10.91 4.56 8.59
C PHE A 173 10.56 5.81 7.79
N VAL A 174 9.92 5.65 6.65
CA VAL A 174 9.55 6.75 5.75
C VAL A 174 8.06 7.03 5.85
N PHE A 175 7.70 8.19 6.37
CA PHE A 175 6.32 8.66 6.49
C PHE A 175 6.10 9.91 5.64
N ALA A 176 6.30 9.75 4.33
CA ALA A 176 6.12 10.81 3.32
C ALA A 176 4.70 10.83 2.71
N GLY A 177 3.77 10.04 3.27
CA GLY A 177 2.42 9.85 2.77
C GLY A 177 2.28 8.65 1.85
N TYR A 178 1.07 8.49 1.29
CA TYR A 178 0.71 7.40 0.37
C TYR A 178 0.12 7.99 -0.90
N GLU A 179 0.22 7.23 -1.99
CA GLU A 179 -0.41 7.52 -3.28
C GLU A 179 -1.39 6.39 -3.60
N PRO A 180 -2.71 6.68 -3.69
CA PRO A 180 -3.69 5.68 -4.07
C PRO A 180 -3.56 5.35 -5.56
N ALA A 181 -3.67 4.06 -5.91
CA ALA A 181 -3.61 3.60 -7.29
C ALA A 181 -4.98 3.77 -7.98
N THR A 182 -5.27 5.00 -8.42
CA THR A 182 -6.58 5.43 -8.96
C THR A 182 -6.55 5.79 -10.43
N GLU A 183 -5.46 5.52 -11.15
CA GLU A 183 -5.28 5.90 -12.56
C GLU A 183 -6.40 5.36 -13.45
N LEU A 184 -6.82 4.11 -13.21
CA LEU A 184 -7.88 3.44 -13.99
C LEU A 184 -9.27 4.09 -13.86
N VAL A 185 -9.52 4.82 -12.79
CA VAL A 185 -10.83 5.41 -12.49
C VAL A 185 -10.82 6.94 -12.51
N ARG A 186 -9.74 7.54 -12.98
CA ARG A 186 -9.64 8.98 -13.13
C ARG A 186 -10.70 9.48 -14.12
N GLY A 187 -11.58 10.34 -13.65
CA GLY A 187 -12.75 10.81 -14.41
C GLY A 187 -13.93 9.84 -14.46
N LEU A 188 -13.84 8.65 -13.83
CA LEU A 188 -14.91 7.67 -13.70
C LEU A 188 -15.50 7.62 -12.29
N ALA A 189 -14.72 7.97 -11.26
CA ALA A 189 -15.18 8.03 -9.87
C ALA A 189 -14.79 9.36 -9.23
N GLU A 190 -15.53 9.77 -8.21
CA GLU A 190 -15.14 10.91 -7.39
C GLU A 190 -13.95 10.56 -6.51
N LEU A 191 -12.96 11.46 -6.50
CA LEU A 191 -11.77 11.36 -5.69
C LEU A 191 -11.72 12.55 -4.73
N ASN A 192 -11.14 12.34 -3.53
CA ASN A 192 -10.83 13.46 -2.64
C ASN A 192 -9.60 14.23 -3.14
N GLU A 193 -9.23 15.32 -2.46
CA GLU A 193 -8.06 16.15 -2.78
C GLU A 193 -6.73 15.38 -2.79
N GLN A 194 -6.66 14.26 -2.08
CA GLN A 194 -5.48 13.39 -2.00
C GLN A 194 -5.50 12.26 -3.04
N GLY A 195 -6.53 12.18 -3.88
CA GLY A 195 -6.68 11.19 -4.94
C GLY A 195 -7.31 9.85 -4.52
N TYR A 196 -7.80 9.72 -3.29
CA TYR A 196 -8.50 8.52 -2.82
C TYR A 196 -9.95 8.49 -3.28
N ILE A 197 -10.47 7.30 -3.59
CA ILE A 197 -11.86 7.10 -4.05
C ILE A 197 -12.82 7.36 -2.90
N LEU A 198 -13.85 8.17 -3.18
CA LEU A 198 -15.00 8.35 -2.29
C LEU A 198 -15.98 7.19 -2.49
N THR A 199 -16.34 6.54 -1.39
CA THR A 199 -17.34 5.46 -1.36
C THR A 199 -18.38 5.73 -0.30
N ASP A 200 -19.57 5.18 -0.47
CA ASP A 200 -20.56 5.11 0.60
C ASP A 200 -20.23 3.96 1.58
N ARG A 201 -21.12 3.74 2.56
CA ARG A 201 -20.94 2.67 3.56
C ARG A 201 -21.00 1.25 2.97
N SER A 202 -21.55 1.10 1.77
CA SER A 202 -21.64 -0.15 1.02
C SER A 202 -20.48 -0.33 0.03
N GLN A 203 -19.47 0.52 0.10
CA GLN A 203 -18.32 0.54 -0.81
C GLN A 203 -18.68 0.89 -2.28
N LYS A 204 -19.89 1.46 -2.50
CA LYS A 204 -20.32 1.93 -3.81
C LYS A 204 -19.73 3.31 -4.09
N THR A 205 -19.22 3.50 -5.32
CA THR A 205 -18.79 4.82 -5.81
C THR A 205 -19.96 5.60 -6.36
N THR A 206 -19.74 6.84 -6.83
CA THR A 206 -20.76 7.64 -7.53
C THR A 206 -21.11 7.10 -8.92
N THR A 207 -20.36 6.14 -9.44
CA THR A 207 -20.57 5.53 -10.76
C THR A 207 -21.27 4.18 -10.63
N ASP A 208 -22.38 4.02 -11.35
CA ASP A 208 -23.16 2.79 -11.30
C ASP A 208 -22.33 1.57 -11.73
N GLY A 209 -22.37 0.51 -10.88
CA GLY A 209 -21.66 -0.72 -11.11
C GLY A 209 -20.15 -0.65 -10.78
N LEU A 210 -19.65 0.49 -10.28
CA LEU A 210 -18.28 0.61 -9.79
C LEU A 210 -18.27 0.67 -8.27
N TYR A 211 -17.50 -0.22 -7.67
CA TYR A 211 -17.23 -0.32 -6.24
C TYR A 211 -15.72 -0.19 -6.01
N ALA A 212 -15.33 0.22 -4.82
CA ALA A 212 -13.93 0.28 -4.44
C ALA A 212 -13.75 -0.18 -2.99
N ALA A 213 -12.66 -0.89 -2.69
CA ALA A 213 -12.38 -1.43 -1.38
C ALA A 213 -10.88 -1.36 -1.03
N GLY A 214 -10.60 -1.30 0.26
CA GLY A 214 -9.23 -1.28 0.76
C GLY A 214 -8.57 0.09 0.72
N ASP A 215 -7.25 0.10 0.62
CA ASP A 215 -6.43 1.30 0.84
C ASP A 215 -6.56 2.36 -0.26
N VAL A 216 -7.15 2.03 -1.38
CA VAL A 216 -7.49 2.98 -2.47
C VAL A 216 -8.62 3.93 -2.09
N CYS A 217 -9.41 3.60 -1.06
CA CYS A 217 -10.53 4.41 -0.58
C CYS A 217 -10.12 5.40 0.51
N VAL A 218 -10.96 6.42 0.71
CA VAL A 218 -10.83 7.34 1.85
C VAL A 218 -11.09 6.58 3.14
N LYS A 219 -10.08 6.49 4.02
CA LYS A 219 -10.20 5.83 5.32
C LYS A 219 -9.13 6.30 6.32
N PRO A 220 -9.45 6.26 7.62
CA PRO A 220 -8.51 6.65 8.66
C PRO A 220 -7.43 5.60 8.95
N LEU A 221 -7.72 4.32 8.69
CA LEU A 221 -6.81 3.20 9.00
C LEU A 221 -6.63 2.31 7.77
N ARG A 222 -5.37 2.08 7.40
CA ARG A 222 -4.96 1.20 6.30
C ARG A 222 -4.27 -0.04 6.86
N GLN A 223 -5.04 -1.12 6.97
CA GLN A 223 -4.60 -2.43 7.47
C GLN A 223 -5.30 -3.55 6.68
N VAL A 224 -4.70 -4.73 6.67
CA VAL A 224 -5.28 -5.91 5.98
C VAL A 224 -6.71 -6.16 6.46
N VAL A 225 -6.97 -6.06 7.76
CA VAL A 225 -8.30 -6.32 8.34
C VAL A 225 -9.35 -5.31 7.85
N THR A 226 -9.01 -4.04 7.69
CA THR A 226 -9.93 -3.02 7.14
C THR A 226 -10.18 -3.24 5.65
N ALA A 227 -9.17 -3.61 4.89
CA ALA A 227 -9.31 -3.94 3.47
C ALA A 227 -10.18 -5.20 3.26
N VAL A 228 -10.03 -6.23 4.11
CA VAL A 228 -10.88 -7.43 4.07
C VAL A 228 -12.33 -7.09 4.41
N GLY A 229 -12.57 -6.24 5.41
CA GLY A 229 -13.91 -5.78 5.77
C GLY A 229 -14.61 -5.04 4.64
N ASP A 230 -13.91 -4.09 4.00
CA ASP A 230 -14.43 -3.37 2.81
C ASP A 230 -14.73 -4.34 1.67
N GLY A 231 -13.82 -5.29 1.40
CA GLY A 231 -14.00 -6.29 0.35
C GLY A 231 -15.24 -7.16 0.58
N ALA A 232 -15.49 -7.56 1.83
CA ALA A 232 -16.68 -8.33 2.16
C ALA A 232 -17.99 -7.55 1.92
N LEU A 233 -18.02 -6.25 2.30
CA LEU A 233 -19.17 -5.38 2.03
C LEU A 233 -19.38 -5.19 0.52
N ALA A 234 -18.33 -4.83 -0.20
CA ALA A 234 -18.40 -4.62 -1.65
C ALA A 234 -18.85 -5.90 -2.40
N ALA A 235 -18.34 -7.05 -2.00
CA ALA A 235 -18.72 -8.32 -2.60
C ALA A 235 -20.20 -8.66 -2.40
N THR A 236 -20.73 -8.42 -1.20
CA THR A 236 -22.16 -8.62 -0.88
C THR A 236 -23.06 -7.69 -1.71
N GLU A 237 -22.66 -6.42 -1.88
CA GLU A 237 -23.43 -5.48 -2.69
C GLU A 237 -23.32 -5.78 -4.20
N LEU A 238 -22.16 -6.23 -4.67
CA LEU A 238 -21.99 -6.68 -6.06
C LEU A 238 -22.82 -7.91 -6.37
N GLU A 239 -22.93 -8.86 -5.45
CA GLU A 239 -23.78 -10.04 -5.62
C GLU A 239 -25.25 -9.63 -5.83
N ARG A 240 -25.77 -8.70 -4.99
CA ARG A 240 -27.13 -8.16 -5.13
C ARG A 240 -27.32 -7.44 -6.46
N LEU A 241 -26.34 -6.62 -6.88
CA LEU A 241 -26.35 -5.98 -8.18
C LEU A 241 -26.40 -7.00 -9.30
N CYS A 242 -25.53 -8.01 -9.26
CA CYS A 242 -25.48 -9.05 -10.30
C CYS A 242 -26.80 -9.81 -10.40
N ALA A 243 -27.42 -10.18 -9.29
CA ALA A 243 -28.73 -10.83 -9.29
C ALA A 243 -29.82 -9.94 -9.93
N ALA A 244 -29.87 -8.66 -9.59
CA ALA A 244 -30.81 -7.71 -10.19
C ALA A 244 -30.58 -7.53 -11.70
N MET A 245 -29.31 -7.47 -12.11
CA MET A 245 -28.95 -7.29 -13.52
C MET A 245 -29.22 -8.55 -14.35
N GLN A 246 -29.07 -9.74 -13.81
CA GLN A 246 -29.48 -10.99 -14.47
C GLN A 246 -31.00 -10.98 -14.75
N VAL A 247 -31.81 -10.57 -13.79
CA VAL A 247 -33.25 -10.46 -13.98
C VAL A 247 -33.58 -9.39 -15.03
N LYS A 248 -32.93 -8.23 -15.00
CA LYS A 248 -33.16 -7.12 -15.94
C LYS A 248 -32.77 -7.46 -17.37
N THR A 249 -31.63 -8.13 -17.57
CA THR A 249 -31.04 -8.30 -18.90
C THR A 249 -31.27 -9.69 -19.49
N GLY A 250 -31.61 -10.67 -18.67
CA GLY A 250 -31.66 -12.09 -19.07
C GLY A 250 -30.27 -12.72 -19.32
N LEU A 251 -29.19 -11.99 -19.07
CA LEU A 251 -27.83 -12.48 -19.26
C LEU A 251 -27.35 -13.22 -18.02
N HIS A 252 -26.67 -14.33 -18.21
CA HIS A 252 -26.06 -15.11 -17.14
C HIS A 252 -24.54 -15.18 -17.33
N PRO A 253 -23.75 -15.30 -16.24
CA PRO A 253 -22.32 -15.49 -16.35
C PRO A 253 -22.01 -16.72 -17.19
N GLN A 254 -21.08 -16.59 -18.12
CA GLN A 254 -20.50 -17.74 -18.80
C GLN A 254 -19.29 -18.22 -18.02
N GLN A 255 -19.19 -19.51 -17.77
CA GLN A 255 -17.95 -20.08 -17.23
C GLN A 255 -16.82 -19.81 -18.23
N ALA A 256 -15.68 -19.28 -17.74
CA ALA A 256 -14.50 -19.20 -18.57
C ALA A 256 -14.11 -20.63 -18.98
N VAL A 257 -13.89 -20.82 -20.28
CA VAL A 257 -13.30 -22.06 -20.76
C VAL A 257 -11.95 -22.20 -20.10
N SER A 258 -11.75 -23.23 -19.29
CA SER A 258 -10.47 -23.54 -18.66
C SER A 258 -9.39 -23.60 -19.73
N GLN A 259 -8.49 -22.61 -19.78
CA GLN A 259 -7.29 -22.74 -20.59
C GLN A 259 -6.43 -23.84 -19.99
N PRO A 260 -5.80 -24.71 -20.80
CA PRO A 260 -4.90 -25.72 -20.28
C PRO A 260 -3.82 -25.05 -19.44
N GLU A 261 -3.57 -25.59 -18.26
CA GLU A 261 -2.44 -25.18 -17.42
C GLU A 261 -1.17 -25.29 -18.26
N GLU A 262 -0.42 -24.19 -18.42
CA GLU A 262 0.96 -24.28 -18.88
C GLU A 262 1.72 -25.22 -17.92
N PRO A 263 2.46 -26.20 -18.40
CA PRO A 263 3.18 -27.13 -17.54
C PRO A 263 4.12 -26.33 -16.66
N ALA A 264 3.96 -26.48 -15.34
CA ALA A 264 4.81 -25.85 -14.34
C ALA A 264 6.28 -26.15 -14.69
N ALA A 265 7.05 -25.11 -15.00
CA ALA A 265 8.48 -25.21 -15.17
C ALA A 265 9.05 -25.87 -13.91
N SER A 266 9.76 -26.98 -14.05
CA SER A 266 10.30 -27.82 -12.99
C SER A 266 11.05 -26.96 -11.98
N ALA A 267 10.50 -26.84 -10.78
CA ALA A 267 11.13 -26.16 -9.66
C ALA A 267 12.40 -26.93 -9.28
N LYS A 268 13.55 -26.40 -9.62
CA LYS A 268 14.81 -26.78 -8.97
C LYS A 268 14.73 -26.34 -7.52
N SER A 269 14.89 -27.30 -6.63
CA SER A 269 15.00 -27.13 -5.19
C SER A 269 16.12 -26.12 -4.86
N GLY A 270 15.74 -24.97 -4.36
CA GLY A 270 16.65 -23.98 -3.83
C GLY A 270 15.84 -23.09 -2.88
N SER A 271 16.13 -23.20 -1.60
CA SER A 271 15.61 -22.34 -0.56
C SER A 271 15.87 -20.88 -0.92
N THR A 272 14.85 -20.12 -1.23
CA THR A 272 14.96 -18.67 -1.39
C THR A 272 13.90 -18.00 -0.56
N LEU A 273 14.35 -17.35 0.48
CA LEU A 273 13.68 -16.35 1.27
C LEU A 273 13.08 -15.26 0.36
N PHE A 274 11.93 -14.77 0.75
CA PHE A 274 11.13 -13.73 0.13
C PHE A 274 11.98 -12.63 -0.51
N THR A 275 11.95 -12.51 -1.82
CA THR A 275 12.51 -11.37 -2.55
C THR A 275 11.40 -10.35 -2.81
N GLY A 276 11.75 -9.06 -2.62
CA GLY A 276 10.84 -7.90 -2.61
C GLY A 276 10.11 -7.55 -3.91
N ASP A 277 9.94 -8.49 -4.84
CA ASP A 277 9.33 -8.24 -6.16
C ASP A 277 7.83 -8.60 -6.24
N MET A 278 7.22 -9.04 -5.14
CA MET A 278 5.82 -9.45 -5.10
C MET A 278 4.81 -8.32 -4.90
N LEU A 279 5.25 -7.09 -4.60
CA LEU A 279 4.32 -5.97 -4.34
C LEU A 279 4.03 -5.13 -5.57
N SER A 280 4.83 -5.18 -6.61
CA SER A 280 4.62 -4.43 -7.85
C SER A 280 3.71 -5.13 -8.88
N GLN A 281 3.34 -6.40 -8.67
CA GLN A 281 2.62 -7.21 -9.66
C GLN A 281 1.16 -7.56 -9.29
N LEU A 282 0.62 -7.05 -8.18
CA LEU A 282 -0.76 -7.35 -7.78
C LEU A 282 -1.78 -6.33 -8.32
N HIS A 283 -1.87 -6.22 -9.63
CA HIS A 283 -3.08 -5.73 -10.28
C HIS A 283 -3.99 -6.94 -10.54
N THR A 284 -4.65 -7.42 -9.51
CA THR A 284 -5.59 -8.54 -9.64
C THR A 284 -7.00 -7.98 -9.76
N VAL A 285 -7.59 -8.14 -10.93
CA VAL A 285 -9.01 -7.87 -11.16
C VAL A 285 -9.79 -9.08 -10.67
N PHE A 286 -10.64 -8.88 -9.67
CA PHE A 286 -11.68 -9.87 -9.33
C PHE A 286 -12.82 -9.74 -10.34
N ALA A 287 -12.76 -10.50 -11.40
CA ALA A 287 -13.87 -10.68 -12.31
C ALA A 287 -14.49 -12.06 -12.04
N ARG A 288 -15.61 -12.08 -11.37
CA ARG A 288 -16.55 -13.14 -11.03
C ARG A 288 -16.61 -13.55 -9.57
N MET A 289 -17.75 -13.26 -8.98
CA MET A 289 -18.30 -14.12 -7.93
C MET A 289 -19.40 -14.94 -8.60
N ALA A 290 -19.20 -16.24 -8.70
CA ALA A 290 -20.22 -17.17 -9.10
C ALA A 290 -21.20 -17.35 -7.95
N SER A 291 -22.47 -17.52 -8.32
CA SER A 291 -23.65 -17.83 -7.51
C SER A 291 -23.44 -18.87 -6.43
#